data_b7b106aaf3d968a374467352ceb84918
#
_entry.id   b7b106aaf3d968a374467352ceb84918
#
_cell.length_a   1.000
_cell.length_b   1.000
_cell.length_c   1.000
_cell.angle_alpha   90.00
_cell.angle_beta   90.00
_cell.angle_gamma   90.00
#
_symmetry.space_group_name_H-M   'P 1'
#
loop_
_entity.id
_entity.type
_entity.pdbx_description
1 polymer ?
#
loop_
_entity_poly.entity_id
_entity_poly.type
_entity_poly.pdbx_seq_one_letter_code
_entity_poly.pdbx_strand_id
1 'polypeptide(L)'
;AKKSGKLYQRLNYEKSGFSSGLKKTNRKVKKFEEGNYKEQFMKTHKIWRKVEYWTALKNTAPNWSYAKYLKGLDLKFDENRNIVQQDEDRRIHKILWMRTLNVAFWVTVFCFILAYPISHLLATLPMKYSNLLMICVLLPFWTSLLVRTSSWMVLLQQQGPVNDLIVWLGFAADDNRPELMYNVIGTFVAMTQILLPFMVLPL
;
A
#
# COMPACT_ATOMS: atom_id res chain seq x y z
N ALA A 1 -1.47 25.83 16.71
CA ALA A 1 -2.83 25.35 16.37
C ALA A 1 -2.79 24.16 15.36
N LYS A 2 -2.01 24.21 14.29
CA LYS A 2 -1.95 23.14 13.26
C LYS A 2 -1.39 21.79 13.77
N LYS A 3 -0.41 21.80 14.70
CA LYS A 3 0.18 20.59 15.30
C LYS A 3 -0.78 19.86 16.23
N SER A 4 -1.60 20.60 16.99
CA SER A 4 -2.59 20.01 17.93
C SER A 4 -3.73 19.30 17.19
N GLY A 5 -4.18 19.82 16.05
CA GLY A 5 -5.24 19.19 15.25
C GLY A 5 -4.85 17.80 14.72
N LYS A 6 -3.61 17.66 14.21
CA LYS A 6 -3.09 16.37 13.76
C LYS A 6 -2.97 15.34 14.90
N LEU A 7 -2.57 15.78 16.09
CA LEU A 7 -2.49 14.92 17.28
C LEU A 7 -3.88 14.42 17.69
N TYR A 8 -4.87 15.31 17.70
CA TYR A 8 -6.26 14.93 18.03
C TYR A 8 -6.84 13.90 17.05
N GLN A 9 -6.57 14.05 15.76
CA GLN A 9 -6.99 13.08 14.75
C GLN A 9 -6.32 11.71 14.95
N ARG A 10 -5.00 11.69 15.20
CA ARG A 10 -4.26 10.45 15.45
C ARG A 10 -4.78 9.71 16.69
N LEU A 11 -4.97 10.43 17.78
CA LEU A 11 -5.47 9.85 19.03
C LEU A 11 -6.91 9.36 18.90
N ASN A 12 -7.75 10.06 18.14
CA ASN A 12 -9.12 9.65 17.89
C ASN A 12 -9.22 8.42 16.97
N TYR A 13 -8.20 8.23 16.10
CA TYR A 13 -8.07 7.01 15.29
C TYR A 13 -7.73 5.77 16.14
N GLU A 14 -6.90 5.95 17.18
CA GLU A 14 -6.56 4.85 18.10
C GLU A 14 -7.75 4.47 19.01
N LYS A 15 -8.45 5.47 19.55
CA LYS A 15 -9.65 5.26 20.38
C LYS A 15 -10.68 6.35 20.10
N SER A 16 -11.88 5.94 19.74
CA SER A 16 -13.00 6.86 19.48
C SER A 16 -13.33 7.69 20.73
N GLY A 17 -13.71 8.95 20.53
CA GLY A 17 -14.02 9.86 21.62
C GLY A 17 -12.83 10.56 22.29
N PHE A 18 -11.58 10.23 21.90
CA PHE A 18 -10.39 10.86 22.45
C PHE A 18 -10.32 12.36 22.16
N SER A 19 -10.71 12.75 20.94
CA SER A 19 -10.69 14.15 20.51
C SER A 19 -11.60 15.05 21.36
N SER A 20 -12.79 14.58 21.70
CA SER A 20 -13.75 15.33 22.55
C SER A 20 -13.23 15.51 23.98
N GLY A 21 -12.67 14.45 24.55
CA GLY A 21 -12.08 14.50 25.89
C GLY A 21 -10.88 15.43 25.97
N LEU A 22 -9.95 15.36 24.99
CA LEU A 22 -8.80 16.26 24.93
C LEU A 22 -9.21 17.72 24.75
N LYS A 23 -10.15 18.03 23.88
CA LYS A 23 -10.66 19.42 23.71
C LYS A 23 -11.24 19.97 24.99
N LYS A 24 -12.05 19.15 25.71
CA LYS A 24 -12.65 19.56 27.00
C LYS A 24 -11.58 19.76 28.07
N THR A 25 -10.61 18.88 28.13
CA THR A 25 -9.48 18.97 29.08
C THR A 25 -8.61 20.18 28.77
N ASN A 26 -8.27 20.44 27.50
CA ASN A 26 -7.45 21.58 27.11
C ASN A 26 -8.07 22.95 27.52
N ARG A 27 -9.39 23.06 27.49
CA ARG A 27 -10.09 24.26 27.96
C ARG A 27 -9.99 24.47 29.48
N LYS A 28 -9.87 23.36 30.24
CA LYS A 28 -9.85 23.38 31.71
C LYS A 28 -8.46 23.36 32.32
N VAL A 29 -7.44 22.87 31.57
CA VAL A 29 -6.05 22.75 32.01
C VAL A 29 -5.48 24.07 32.58
N LYS A 30 -5.87 25.20 32.00
CA LYS A 30 -5.45 26.53 32.49
C LYS A 30 -5.96 26.88 33.90
N LYS A 31 -6.93 26.12 34.39
CA LYS A 31 -7.56 26.31 35.74
C LYS A 31 -7.12 25.21 36.71
N PHE A 32 -6.13 24.37 36.36
CA PHE A 32 -5.65 23.33 37.23
C PHE A 32 -4.73 23.94 38.29
N GLU A 33 -4.92 23.53 39.53
CA GLU A 33 -4.08 23.89 40.65
C GLU A 33 -2.83 23.01 40.69
N GLU A 34 -1.72 23.52 41.22
CA GLU A 34 -0.52 22.77 41.43
C GLU A 34 -0.76 21.64 42.43
N GLY A 35 -0.47 20.40 42.04
CA GLY A 35 -0.65 19.23 42.90
C GLY A 35 -1.06 17.97 42.13
N ASN A 36 -2.11 17.28 42.58
CA ASN A 36 -2.54 16.00 42.07
C ASN A 36 -3.24 16.11 40.70
N TYR A 37 -2.43 16.31 39.64
CA TYR A 37 -2.93 16.44 38.27
C TYR A 37 -3.78 15.24 37.81
N LYS A 38 -3.45 14.02 38.27
CA LYS A 38 -4.17 12.80 37.88
C LYS A 38 -5.66 12.88 38.29
N GLU A 39 -5.94 13.31 39.48
CA GLU A 39 -7.33 13.46 39.96
C GLU A 39 -8.08 14.56 39.20
N GLN A 40 -7.43 15.67 38.93
CA GLN A 40 -8.01 16.78 38.17
C GLN A 40 -8.35 16.36 36.74
N PHE A 41 -7.50 15.56 36.09
CA PHE A 41 -7.78 14.95 34.77
C PHE A 41 -9.00 14.01 34.85
N MET A 42 -9.05 13.13 35.86
CA MET A 42 -10.16 12.19 36.04
C MET A 42 -11.50 12.90 36.30
N LYS A 43 -11.51 14.03 37.04
CA LYS A 43 -12.70 14.88 37.27
C LYS A 43 -13.15 15.61 36.01
N THR A 44 -12.23 15.90 35.06
CA THR A 44 -12.55 16.71 33.90
C THR A 44 -13.31 15.91 32.83
N HIS A 45 -12.97 14.65 32.59
CA HIS A 45 -13.64 13.82 31.57
C HIS A 45 -13.50 12.33 31.86
N LYS A 46 -14.56 11.56 31.55
CA LYS A 46 -14.64 10.09 31.80
C LYS A 46 -13.52 9.28 31.14
N ILE A 47 -12.97 9.76 30.01
CA ILE A 47 -11.89 9.04 29.30
C ILE A 47 -10.64 8.87 30.15
N TRP A 48 -10.33 9.81 31.04
CA TRP A 48 -9.13 9.76 31.88
C TRP A 48 -9.20 8.75 33.03
N ARG A 49 -10.39 8.17 33.26
CA ARG A 49 -10.57 7.06 34.21
C ARG A 49 -10.17 5.72 33.65
N LYS A 50 -10.06 5.60 32.31
CA LYS A 50 -9.71 4.35 31.63
C LYS A 50 -8.22 4.33 31.28
N VAL A 51 -7.52 3.28 31.68
CA VAL A 51 -6.07 3.09 31.44
C VAL A 51 -5.76 3.07 29.92
N GLU A 52 -6.66 2.53 29.11
CA GLU A 52 -6.52 2.45 27.64
C GLU A 52 -6.21 3.81 26.99
N TYR A 53 -6.83 4.90 27.47
CA TYR A 53 -6.59 6.25 26.91
C TYR A 53 -5.21 6.80 27.27
N TRP A 54 -4.70 6.47 28.47
CA TRP A 54 -3.35 6.84 28.88
C TRP A 54 -2.29 6.06 28.08
N THR A 55 -2.53 4.77 27.85
CA THR A 55 -1.67 3.93 27.02
C THR A 55 -1.67 4.42 25.56
N ALA A 56 -2.83 4.74 25.00
CA ALA A 56 -2.94 5.32 23.68
C ALA A 56 -2.18 6.65 23.56
N LEU A 57 -2.30 7.53 24.57
CA LEU A 57 -1.58 8.80 24.62
C LEU A 57 -0.05 8.57 24.63
N LYS A 58 0.43 7.67 25.49
CA LYS A 58 1.86 7.35 25.62
C LYS A 58 2.45 6.76 24.33
N ASN A 59 1.69 5.94 23.62
CA ASN A 59 2.14 5.29 22.40
C ASN A 59 2.09 6.21 21.17
N THR A 60 1.19 7.18 21.15
CA THR A 60 0.92 8.03 19.97
C THR A 60 1.55 9.42 20.07
N ALA A 61 1.66 9.99 21.27
CA ALA A 61 2.18 11.34 21.49
C ALA A 61 3.64 11.54 21.07
N PRO A 62 4.58 10.62 21.34
CA PRO A 62 5.96 10.77 20.89
C PRO A 62 6.09 10.72 19.37
N ASN A 63 6.98 11.54 18.79
CA ASN A 63 7.30 11.48 17.36
C ASN A 63 7.93 10.12 17.00
N TRP A 64 8.73 9.56 17.91
CA TRP A 64 9.34 8.25 17.80
C TRP A 64 8.75 7.30 18.86
N SER A 65 8.15 6.21 18.42
CA SER A 65 7.57 5.20 19.31
C SER A 65 7.65 3.83 18.65
N TYR A 66 8.14 2.84 19.40
CA TYR A 66 8.15 1.43 18.96
C TYR A 66 6.74 0.93 18.60
N ALA A 67 5.70 1.50 19.20
CA ALA A 67 4.32 1.17 18.86
C ALA A 67 3.98 1.37 17.36
N LYS A 68 4.63 2.33 16.69
CA LYS A 68 4.43 2.55 15.25
C LYS A 68 5.04 1.44 14.39
N TYR A 69 6.19 0.92 14.79
CA TYR A 69 6.84 -0.20 14.11
C TYR A 69 6.07 -1.51 14.34
N LEU A 70 5.63 -1.74 15.57
CA LEU A 70 4.79 -2.90 15.91
C LEU A 70 3.48 -2.89 15.12
N LYS A 71 2.88 -1.72 14.91
CA LYS A 71 1.69 -1.58 14.08
C LYS A 71 1.91 -2.00 12.63
N GLY A 72 3.09 -1.73 12.07
CA GLY A 72 3.47 -2.21 10.72
C GLY A 72 3.60 -3.74 10.64
N LEU A 73 3.73 -4.43 11.77
CA LEU A 73 3.78 -5.90 11.89
C LEU A 73 2.44 -6.48 12.40
N ASP A 74 1.36 -5.69 12.43
CA ASP A 74 0.06 -6.04 13.00
C ASP A 74 0.12 -6.43 14.49
N LEU A 75 1.03 -5.78 15.24
CA LEU A 75 1.21 -5.93 16.68
C LEU A 75 0.83 -4.65 17.42
N LYS A 76 0.42 -4.76 18.68
CA LYS A 76 0.14 -3.63 19.58
C LYS A 76 0.69 -3.92 20.97
N PHE A 77 0.86 -2.86 21.77
CA PHE A 77 1.10 -3.00 23.21
C PHE A 77 -0.23 -3.12 23.93
N ASP A 78 -0.35 -4.13 24.78
CA ASP A 78 -1.42 -4.27 25.77
C ASP A 78 -1.25 -3.28 26.95
N GLU A 79 -2.24 -3.22 27.86
CA GLU A 79 -2.21 -2.39 29.04
C GLU A 79 -0.97 -2.67 29.93
N ASN A 80 -0.54 -3.94 29.99
CA ASN A 80 0.63 -4.40 30.71
C ASN A 80 1.96 -4.26 29.94
N ARG A 81 1.96 -3.57 28.76
CA ARG A 81 3.11 -3.45 27.85
C ARG A 81 3.59 -4.75 27.21
N ASN A 82 2.82 -5.80 27.25
CA ASN A 82 3.12 -6.99 26.48
C ASN A 82 2.81 -6.75 24.99
N ILE A 83 3.60 -7.38 24.12
CA ILE A 83 3.36 -7.34 22.69
C ILE A 83 2.29 -8.38 22.37
N VAL A 84 1.13 -7.92 21.91
CA VAL A 84 -0.01 -8.75 21.50
C VAL A 84 -0.37 -8.46 20.05
N GLN A 85 -1.07 -9.40 19.41
CA GLN A 85 -1.57 -9.19 18.06
C GLN A 85 -2.61 -8.07 18.02
N GLN A 86 -2.63 -7.33 16.92
CA GLN A 86 -3.65 -6.32 16.64
C GLN A 86 -5.04 -6.99 16.54
N ASP A 87 -6.10 -6.22 16.78
CA ASP A 87 -7.48 -6.65 16.59
C ASP A 87 -7.70 -7.11 15.13
N GLU A 88 -8.55 -8.09 14.88
CA GLU A 88 -8.72 -8.70 13.54
C GLU A 88 -9.06 -7.67 12.46
N ASP A 89 -9.95 -6.73 12.77
CA ASP A 89 -10.35 -5.64 11.86
C ASP A 89 -9.19 -4.72 11.44
N ARG A 90 -8.05 -4.80 12.12
CA ARG A 90 -6.87 -3.93 11.92
C ARG A 90 -5.63 -4.69 11.44
N ARG A 91 -5.73 -6.01 11.24
CA ARG A 91 -4.62 -6.87 10.76
C ARG A 91 -4.52 -6.85 9.25
N ILE A 92 -4.16 -5.72 8.67
CA ILE A 92 -4.07 -5.56 7.21
C ILE A 92 -2.63 -5.51 6.70
N HIS A 93 -1.67 -5.11 7.55
CA HIS A 93 -0.30 -4.83 7.09
C HIS A 93 0.43 -6.11 6.67
N LYS A 94 0.33 -7.19 7.43
CA LYS A 94 0.96 -8.47 7.10
C LYS A 94 0.42 -9.04 5.78
N ILE A 95 -0.88 -8.96 5.56
CA ILE A 95 -1.53 -9.42 4.32
C ILE A 95 -1.04 -8.57 3.14
N LEU A 96 -0.99 -7.23 3.31
CA LEU A 96 -0.48 -6.32 2.28
C LEU A 96 0.99 -6.60 1.95
N TRP A 97 1.84 -6.82 2.97
CA TRP A 97 3.24 -7.18 2.78
C TRP A 97 3.40 -8.45 1.96
N MET A 98 2.72 -9.52 2.35
CA MET A 98 2.77 -10.80 1.63
C MET A 98 2.26 -10.67 0.20
N ARG A 99 1.17 -9.93 0.00
CA ARG A 99 0.62 -9.66 -1.33
C ARG A 99 1.60 -8.88 -2.21
N THR A 100 2.22 -7.83 -1.66
CA THR A 100 3.19 -7.00 -2.41
C THR A 100 4.43 -7.80 -2.78
N LEU A 101 4.98 -8.59 -1.85
CA LEU A 101 6.13 -9.46 -2.11
C LEU A 101 5.81 -10.53 -3.16
N ASN A 102 4.62 -11.13 -3.09
CA ASN A 102 4.17 -12.11 -4.07
C ASN A 102 4.07 -11.50 -5.47
N VAL A 103 3.42 -10.33 -5.57
CA VAL A 103 3.31 -9.61 -6.86
C VAL A 103 4.70 -9.24 -7.40
N ALA A 104 5.57 -8.68 -6.57
CA ALA A 104 6.93 -8.30 -6.97
C ALA A 104 7.74 -9.51 -7.46
N PHE A 105 7.65 -10.63 -6.77
CA PHE A 105 8.32 -11.88 -7.17
C PHE A 105 7.87 -12.35 -8.55
N TRP A 106 6.56 -12.48 -8.76
CA TRP A 106 6.04 -12.96 -10.03
C TRP A 106 6.31 -11.99 -11.19
N VAL A 107 6.17 -10.69 -10.96
CA VAL A 107 6.52 -9.68 -11.97
C VAL A 107 8.00 -9.79 -12.36
N THR A 108 8.90 -9.97 -11.40
CA THR A 108 10.33 -10.15 -11.67
C THR A 108 10.59 -11.42 -12.50
N VAL A 109 9.93 -12.53 -12.14
CA VAL A 109 10.05 -13.79 -12.90
C VAL A 109 9.55 -13.62 -14.33
N PHE A 110 8.40 -13.00 -14.56
CA PHE A 110 7.87 -12.74 -15.90
C PHE A 110 8.77 -11.80 -16.70
N CYS A 111 9.25 -10.71 -16.07
CA CYS A 111 10.21 -9.82 -16.71
C CYS A 111 11.49 -10.57 -17.12
N PHE A 112 12.03 -11.42 -16.25
CA PHE A 112 13.23 -12.20 -16.55
C PHE A 112 13.03 -13.18 -17.71
N ILE A 113 11.93 -13.94 -17.71
CA ILE A 113 11.59 -14.89 -18.78
C ILE A 113 11.46 -14.19 -20.13
N LEU A 114 10.87 -13.00 -20.16
CA LEU A 114 10.69 -12.24 -21.40
C LEU A 114 11.95 -11.46 -21.79
N ALA A 115 12.65 -10.89 -20.83
CA ALA A 115 13.84 -10.06 -21.09
C ALA A 115 15.03 -10.91 -21.56
N TYR A 116 15.22 -12.11 -21.03
CA TYR A 116 16.36 -12.97 -21.36
C TYR A 116 16.48 -13.28 -22.87
N PRO A 117 15.44 -13.79 -23.57
CA PRO A 117 15.53 -14.02 -25.01
C PRO A 117 15.73 -12.72 -25.80
N ILE A 118 15.12 -11.61 -25.36
CA ILE A 118 15.27 -10.32 -26.04
C ILE A 118 16.70 -9.80 -25.90
N SER A 119 17.29 -9.84 -24.71
CA SER A 119 18.66 -9.40 -24.47
C SER A 119 19.68 -10.30 -25.20
N HIS A 120 19.43 -11.61 -25.24
CA HIS A 120 20.27 -12.55 -26.02
C HIS A 120 20.22 -12.22 -27.52
N LEU A 121 19.05 -11.93 -28.08
CA LEU A 121 18.91 -11.48 -29.46
C LEU A 121 19.63 -10.16 -29.70
N LEU A 122 19.53 -9.21 -28.80
CA LEU A 122 20.23 -7.92 -28.88
C LEU A 122 21.77 -8.09 -28.92
N ALA A 123 22.30 -9.07 -28.16
CA ALA A 123 23.74 -9.34 -28.10
C ALA A 123 24.28 -10.13 -29.31
N THR A 124 23.46 -10.98 -29.95
CA THR A 124 23.90 -11.88 -30.99
C THR A 124 23.62 -11.41 -32.42
N LEU A 125 22.63 -10.53 -32.60
CA LEU A 125 22.24 -10.01 -33.91
C LEU A 125 23.25 -8.98 -34.44
N PRO A 126 23.41 -8.89 -35.80
CA PRO A 126 24.18 -7.82 -36.43
C PRO A 126 23.67 -6.44 -35.99
N MET A 127 24.59 -5.46 -35.87
CA MET A 127 24.34 -4.13 -35.31
C MET A 127 23.11 -3.41 -35.90
N LYS A 128 22.84 -3.64 -37.21
CA LYS A 128 21.66 -3.04 -37.88
C LYS A 128 20.34 -3.49 -37.26
N TYR A 129 20.19 -4.79 -37.00
CA TYR A 129 18.97 -5.38 -36.44
C TYR A 129 18.90 -5.20 -34.94
N SER A 130 20.03 -5.29 -34.26
CA SER A 130 20.13 -5.02 -32.81
C SER A 130 19.71 -3.59 -32.48
N ASN A 131 20.17 -2.60 -33.25
CA ASN A 131 19.75 -1.20 -33.03
C ASN A 131 18.24 -0.99 -33.24
N LEU A 132 17.66 -1.62 -34.26
CA LEU A 132 16.20 -1.55 -34.46
C LEU A 132 15.43 -2.17 -33.30
N LEU A 133 15.88 -3.31 -32.82
CA LEU A 133 15.27 -4.03 -31.70
C LEU A 133 15.41 -3.24 -30.39
N MET A 134 16.57 -2.59 -30.19
CA MET A 134 16.80 -1.68 -29.06
C MET A 134 15.82 -0.50 -29.07
N ILE A 135 15.59 0.11 -30.25
CA ILE A 135 14.59 1.17 -30.40
C ILE A 135 13.19 0.66 -30.02
N CYS A 136 12.80 -0.54 -30.49
CA CYS A 136 11.51 -1.13 -30.14
C CYS A 136 11.36 -1.39 -28.64
N VAL A 137 12.42 -1.84 -27.94
CA VAL A 137 12.42 -2.05 -26.49
C VAL A 137 12.31 -0.72 -25.73
N LEU A 138 12.96 0.35 -26.23
CA LEU A 138 12.95 1.66 -25.59
C LEU A 138 11.73 2.51 -25.97
N LEU A 139 11.05 2.21 -27.06
CA LEU A 139 9.89 2.98 -27.53
C LEU A 139 8.81 3.18 -26.46
N PRO A 140 8.45 2.16 -25.63
CA PRO A 140 7.52 2.36 -24.53
C PRO A 140 7.97 3.42 -23.51
N PHE A 141 9.27 3.70 -23.40
CA PHE A 141 9.78 4.72 -22.47
C PHE A 141 9.34 6.15 -22.84
N TRP A 142 9.19 6.42 -24.11
CA TRP A 142 8.77 7.73 -24.62
C TRP A 142 7.27 8.00 -24.44
N THR A 143 6.49 6.95 -24.11
CA THR A 143 5.06 7.10 -23.84
C THR A 143 4.81 7.40 -22.36
N SER A 144 3.87 8.31 -22.07
CA SER A 144 3.46 8.62 -20.70
C SER A 144 2.92 7.37 -19.99
N LEU A 145 3.22 7.25 -18.70
CA LEU A 145 2.71 6.18 -17.84
C LEU A 145 1.17 6.16 -17.85
N LEU A 146 0.53 7.32 -17.83
CA LEU A 146 -0.94 7.44 -17.87
C LEU A 146 -1.51 6.88 -19.18
N VAL A 147 -0.88 7.18 -20.30
CA VAL A 147 -1.32 6.66 -21.62
C VAL A 147 -1.19 5.14 -21.65
N ARG A 148 -0.10 4.58 -21.16
CA ARG A 148 0.11 3.12 -21.07
C ARG A 148 -0.96 2.44 -20.20
N THR A 149 -1.19 2.96 -19.00
CA THR A 149 -2.19 2.37 -18.09
C THR A 149 -3.61 2.48 -18.66
N SER A 150 -3.95 3.60 -19.29
CA SER A 150 -5.25 3.76 -19.97
C SER A 150 -5.39 2.81 -21.16
N SER A 151 -4.33 2.61 -21.94
CA SER A 151 -4.34 1.63 -23.05
C SER A 151 -4.59 0.21 -22.54
N TRP A 152 -3.94 -0.19 -21.45
CA TRP A 152 -4.19 -1.50 -20.84
C TRP A 152 -5.61 -1.64 -20.30
N MET A 153 -6.20 -0.57 -19.75
CA MET A 153 -7.61 -0.60 -19.36
C MET A 153 -8.54 -0.90 -20.53
N VAL A 154 -8.29 -0.29 -21.69
CA VAL A 154 -9.08 -0.54 -22.90
C VAL A 154 -8.84 -1.96 -23.44
N LEU A 155 -7.59 -2.43 -23.45
CA LEU A 155 -7.25 -3.76 -23.97
C LEU A 155 -7.82 -4.90 -23.12
N LEU A 156 -7.80 -4.75 -21.79
CA LEU A 156 -8.18 -5.79 -20.82
C LEU A 156 -9.65 -5.73 -20.38
N GLN A 157 -10.44 -4.77 -20.88
CA GLN A 157 -11.88 -4.73 -20.58
C GLN A 157 -12.63 -5.96 -21.09
N GLN A 158 -13.80 -6.26 -20.55
CA GLN A 158 -14.57 -7.47 -20.92
C GLN A 158 -14.88 -7.59 -22.40
N GLN A 159 -15.17 -6.46 -23.06
CA GLN A 159 -15.38 -6.39 -24.51
C GLN A 159 -14.16 -5.85 -25.24
N GLY A 160 -12.97 -6.06 -24.69
CA GLY A 160 -11.71 -5.60 -25.25
C GLY A 160 -11.07 -6.64 -26.18
N PRO A 161 -10.13 -6.19 -27.02
CA PRO A 161 -9.51 -7.05 -28.04
C PRO A 161 -8.77 -8.24 -27.45
N VAL A 162 -8.27 -8.19 -26.21
CA VAL A 162 -7.62 -9.33 -25.54
C VAL A 162 -8.67 -10.42 -25.23
N ASN A 163 -9.84 -10.05 -24.74
CA ASN A 163 -10.91 -11.01 -24.49
C ASN A 163 -11.49 -11.57 -25.79
N ASP A 164 -11.62 -10.75 -26.84
CA ASP A 164 -12.01 -11.23 -28.18
C ASP A 164 -11.04 -12.28 -28.72
N LEU A 165 -9.73 -12.08 -28.52
CA LEU A 165 -8.70 -13.06 -28.88
C LEU A 165 -8.82 -14.36 -28.06
N ILE A 166 -9.11 -14.26 -26.77
CA ILE A 166 -9.27 -15.43 -25.87
C ILE A 166 -10.50 -16.25 -26.32
N VAL A 167 -11.61 -15.59 -26.64
CA VAL A 167 -12.81 -16.24 -27.18
C VAL A 167 -12.53 -16.87 -28.53
N TRP A 168 -11.87 -16.17 -29.44
CA TRP A 168 -11.50 -16.69 -30.76
C TRP A 168 -10.62 -17.93 -30.70
N LEU A 169 -9.68 -17.98 -29.73
CA LEU A 169 -8.81 -19.15 -29.47
C LEU A 169 -9.56 -20.30 -28.77
N GLY A 170 -10.82 -20.12 -28.38
CA GLY A 170 -11.64 -21.14 -27.73
C GLY A 170 -11.35 -21.35 -26.23
N PHE A 171 -10.60 -20.46 -25.59
CA PHE A 171 -10.29 -20.54 -24.14
C PHE A 171 -11.43 -20.04 -23.25
N ALA A 172 -12.36 -19.25 -23.79
CA ALA A 172 -13.54 -18.79 -23.07
C ALA A 172 -14.75 -18.74 -24.00
N ALA A 173 -15.96 -18.89 -23.44
CA ALA A 173 -17.20 -18.67 -24.15
C ALA A 173 -17.52 -17.18 -24.20
N ASP A 174 -18.26 -16.75 -25.23
CA ASP A 174 -18.64 -15.33 -25.39
C ASP A 174 -19.51 -14.82 -24.23
N ASP A 175 -20.34 -15.71 -23.67
CA ASP A 175 -21.21 -15.42 -22.53
C ASP A 175 -20.46 -15.38 -21.18
N ASN A 176 -19.23 -15.95 -21.11
CA ASN A 176 -18.44 -16.04 -19.87
C ASN A 176 -17.00 -15.55 -20.11
N ARG A 177 -16.88 -14.29 -20.44
CA ARG A 177 -15.57 -13.64 -20.67
C ARG A 177 -14.85 -13.38 -19.34
N PRO A 178 -13.54 -13.67 -19.22
CA PRO A 178 -12.78 -13.45 -18.00
C PRO A 178 -12.66 -11.97 -17.67
N GLU A 179 -12.82 -11.65 -16.39
CA GLU A 179 -12.56 -10.31 -15.87
C GLU A 179 -11.05 -10.11 -15.71
N LEU A 180 -10.38 -9.57 -16.74
CA LEU A 180 -8.94 -9.30 -16.72
C LEU A 180 -8.62 -7.93 -16.10
N MET A 181 -9.58 -7.01 -16.12
CA MET A 181 -9.46 -5.68 -15.54
C MET A 181 -9.70 -5.72 -14.03
N TYR A 182 -9.00 -4.88 -13.27
CA TYR A 182 -9.05 -4.83 -11.79
C TYR A 182 -8.72 -6.14 -11.08
N ASN A 183 -8.05 -7.06 -11.77
CA ASN A 183 -7.60 -8.34 -11.25
C ASN A 183 -6.07 -8.39 -11.15
N VAL A 184 -5.58 -9.41 -10.43
CA VAL A 184 -4.14 -9.69 -10.29
C VAL A 184 -3.47 -9.89 -11.65
N ILE A 185 -4.16 -10.53 -12.61
CA ILE A 185 -3.66 -10.77 -13.97
C ILE A 185 -3.38 -9.45 -14.69
N GLY A 186 -4.32 -8.51 -14.69
CA GLY A 186 -4.12 -7.20 -15.30
C GLY A 186 -2.96 -6.43 -14.66
N THR A 187 -2.78 -6.57 -13.35
CA THR A 187 -1.65 -5.99 -12.63
C THR A 187 -0.32 -6.60 -13.10
N PHE A 188 -0.24 -7.92 -13.25
CA PHE A 188 0.96 -8.59 -13.75
C PHE A 188 1.32 -8.15 -15.18
N VAL A 189 0.35 -8.10 -16.07
CA VAL A 189 0.58 -7.69 -17.47
C VAL A 189 1.08 -6.25 -17.54
N ALA A 190 0.39 -5.33 -16.88
CA ALA A 190 0.74 -3.91 -16.89
C ALA A 190 2.11 -3.65 -16.24
N MET A 191 2.38 -4.24 -15.08
CA MET A 191 3.66 -4.08 -14.38
C MET A 191 4.83 -4.70 -15.15
N THR A 192 4.64 -5.90 -15.71
CA THR A 192 5.66 -6.57 -16.50
C THR A 192 6.04 -5.73 -17.73
N GLN A 193 5.05 -5.21 -18.46
CA GLN A 193 5.32 -4.36 -19.61
C GLN A 193 6.05 -3.06 -19.27
N ILE A 194 5.72 -2.46 -18.12
CA ILE A 194 6.37 -1.23 -17.65
C ILE A 194 7.83 -1.50 -17.27
N LEU A 195 8.10 -2.63 -16.60
CA LEU A 195 9.41 -2.96 -16.06
C LEU A 195 10.32 -3.72 -17.03
N LEU A 196 9.77 -4.28 -18.10
CA LEU A 196 10.50 -5.07 -19.09
C LEU A 196 11.74 -4.35 -19.65
N PRO A 197 11.68 -3.08 -20.10
CA PRO A 197 12.86 -2.39 -20.62
C PRO A 197 13.98 -2.24 -19.58
N PHE A 198 13.62 -2.03 -18.30
CA PHE A 198 14.60 -1.94 -17.21
C PHE A 198 15.31 -3.26 -16.92
N MET A 199 14.70 -4.39 -17.30
CA MET A 199 15.30 -5.70 -17.14
C MET A 199 16.14 -6.09 -18.35
N VAL A 200 15.73 -5.67 -19.56
CA VAL A 200 16.46 -5.98 -20.82
C VAL A 200 17.81 -5.26 -20.89
N LEU A 201 17.88 -4.00 -20.44
CA LEU A 201 19.09 -3.18 -20.55
C LEU A 201 20.30 -3.72 -19.77
N PRO A 202 20.18 -4.23 -18.51
CA PRO A 202 21.32 -4.75 -17.76
C PRO A 202 21.67 -6.21 -18.09
N LEU A 203 20.81 -6.96 -18.78
CA LEU A 203 21.04 -8.33 -19.20
C LEU A 203 21.79 -8.39 -20.52
#